data_5243e94d3b29267b7acbb804a6894624
#
_entry.id   5243e94d3b29267b7acbb804a6894624
#
_cell.length_a   1.000
_cell.length_b   1.000
_cell.length_c   1.000
_cell.angle_alpha   90.00
_cell.angle_beta   90.00
_cell.angle_gamma   90.00
#
_symmetry.space_group_name_H-M   'P 1'
#
loop_
_entity.id
_entity.type
_entity.pdbx_description
1 polymer ?
#
loop_
_entity_poly.entity_id
_entity_poly.type
_entity_poly.pdbx_seq_one_letter_code
_entity_poly.pdbx_strand_id
1 'polypeptide(L)'
;MSSRSPNLTGRALKTAMSFAILVTLGMLAGGAANSQPPALKDKPKTTKPATPVASVKPDAQGFIPQFSIEEIMESTVMPAAQIIWDSVAVDVTEKGTIEKGPVTDEDWEKLRETAVTLAESTNLLIVPGRRAAPPGAKSENPDSELEPEQIQALLAKNRPAWVAHAHVLHEAAMEALRAIDARKLDGISDAGGTIDAACEGCHLQFWYPNQQLPK
;
A
#
# COMPACT_ATOMS: atom_id res chain seq x y z
N MET A 1 45.65 40.91 -3.12
CA MET A 1 46.57 39.95 -3.76
C MET A 1 45.80 39.06 -4.65
N SER A 2 46.01 39.26 -5.89
CA SER A 2 45.48 38.72 -7.13
C SER A 2 46.11 37.37 -7.45
N SER A 3 45.31 36.39 -7.94
CA SER A 3 45.73 35.36 -8.92
C SER A 3 44.49 34.57 -9.32
N ARG A 4 43.93 34.84 -10.44
CA ARG A 4 44.11 34.32 -11.81
C ARG A 4 43.79 32.83 -11.96
N SER A 5 42.68 32.60 -12.67
CA SER A 5 42.27 31.34 -13.35
C SER A 5 43.28 30.97 -14.46
N PRO A 6 43.25 29.71 -14.92
CA PRO A 6 43.48 29.47 -16.34
C PRO A 6 42.28 28.78 -17.02
N ASN A 7 41.92 29.36 -18.14
CA ASN A 7 41.18 28.79 -19.26
C ASN A 7 41.93 27.58 -19.84
N LEU A 8 41.14 26.51 -20.15
CA LEU A 8 41.58 25.50 -21.14
C LEU A 8 40.45 25.24 -22.12
N THR A 9 40.62 25.89 -23.25
CA THR A 9 40.01 25.57 -24.55
C THR A 9 40.62 24.29 -25.10
N GLY A 10 39.83 23.38 -25.63
CA GLY A 10 40.38 22.22 -26.34
C GLY A 10 39.32 21.32 -27.00
N ARG A 11 38.95 21.68 -28.20
CA ARG A 11 38.82 20.85 -29.39
C ARG A 11 37.70 19.81 -29.49
N ALA A 12 36.77 20.19 -30.35
CA ALA A 12 35.83 19.33 -31.06
C ALA A 12 36.56 18.24 -31.88
N LEU A 13 36.04 17.01 -31.83
CA LEU A 13 36.31 16.00 -32.82
C LEU A 13 34.96 15.51 -33.39
N LYS A 14 34.67 16.00 -34.58
CA LYS A 14 33.57 15.51 -35.42
C LYS A 14 34.02 14.23 -36.09
N THR A 15 33.33 13.14 -35.89
CA THR A 15 33.41 11.94 -36.74
C THR A 15 32.03 11.67 -37.30
N ALA A 16 31.86 12.04 -38.55
CA ALA A 16 30.72 11.71 -39.40
C ALA A 16 30.88 10.25 -39.85
N MET A 17 29.93 9.42 -39.60
CA MET A 17 29.83 8.08 -40.16
C MET A 17 28.49 7.99 -40.91
N SER A 18 28.58 8.19 -42.26
CA SER A 18 27.50 7.95 -43.20
C SER A 18 27.26 6.45 -43.30
N PHE A 19 26.07 6.00 -43.00
CA PHE A 19 25.59 4.67 -43.40
C PHE A 19 24.44 4.85 -44.39
N ALA A 20 24.72 4.51 -45.65
CA ALA A 20 23.74 4.39 -46.71
C ALA A 20 22.92 3.11 -46.45
N ILE A 21 21.62 3.23 -46.27
CA ILE A 21 20.69 2.09 -46.25
C ILE A 21 19.91 2.06 -47.56
N LEU A 22 20.14 0.96 -48.25
CA LEU A 22 19.48 0.55 -49.48
C LEU A 22 17.99 0.27 -49.21
N VAL A 23 17.11 0.99 -49.87
CA VAL A 23 15.65 0.75 -49.85
C VAL A 23 15.33 -0.34 -50.85
N THR A 24 15.00 -1.53 -50.42
CA THR A 24 14.33 -2.55 -51.23
C THR A 24 12.83 -2.49 -50.98
N LEU A 25 12.12 -2.07 -52.00
CA LEU A 25 10.67 -2.03 -52.08
C LEU A 25 10.15 -3.47 -52.27
N GLY A 26 9.62 -4.08 -51.24
CA GLY A 26 8.91 -5.37 -51.29
C GLY A 26 7.43 -5.17 -50.97
N MET A 27 6.59 -5.09 -52.00
CA MET A 27 5.15 -5.24 -51.89
C MET A 27 4.82 -6.70 -51.56
N LEU A 28 4.20 -6.93 -50.38
CA LEU A 28 3.44 -8.15 -50.10
C LEU A 28 2.15 -7.76 -49.39
N ALA A 29 1.04 -7.92 -50.09
CA ALA A 29 -0.29 -7.89 -49.55
C ALA A 29 -0.46 -9.07 -48.57
N GLY A 30 -0.93 -8.80 -47.37
CA GLY A 30 -1.20 -9.87 -46.39
C GLY A 30 -2.02 -9.37 -45.20
N GLY A 31 -3.32 -9.63 -45.25
CA GLY A 31 -4.24 -9.90 -44.16
C GLY A 31 -4.10 -9.11 -42.86
N ALA A 32 -5.02 -8.19 -42.62
CA ALA A 32 -5.27 -7.65 -41.28
C ALA A 32 -5.72 -8.78 -40.36
N ALA A 33 -4.79 -9.39 -39.63
CA ALA A 33 -5.12 -10.24 -38.48
C ALA A 33 -5.57 -9.33 -37.33
N ASN A 34 -6.87 -9.31 -37.10
CA ASN A 34 -7.52 -8.71 -35.94
C ASN A 34 -7.07 -9.46 -34.67
N SER A 35 -5.97 -9.03 -34.06
CA SER A 35 -5.51 -9.59 -32.78
C SER A 35 -6.36 -8.98 -31.66
N GLN A 36 -7.54 -9.52 -31.42
CA GLN A 36 -8.25 -9.30 -30.16
C GLN A 36 -7.37 -9.82 -29.02
N PRO A 37 -7.13 -9.02 -27.96
CA PRO A 37 -6.49 -9.56 -26.76
C PRO A 37 -7.37 -10.67 -26.18
N PRO A 38 -6.76 -11.75 -25.62
CA PRO A 38 -7.52 -12.84 -25.06
C PRO A 38 -8.41 -12.32 -23.93
N ALA A 39 -9.71 -12.54 -24.06
CA ALA A 39 -10.67 -12.25 -23.00
C ALA A 39 -10.22 -12.97 -21.72
N LEU A 40 -9.89 -12.18 -20.69
CA LEU A 40 -9.72 -12.67 -19.33
C LEU A 40 -11.02 -13.41 -18.98
N LYS A 41 -10.93 -14.72 -18.90
CA LYS A 41 -12.02 -15.54 -18.36
C LYS A 41 -12.05 -15.24 -16.86
N ASP A 42 -12.90 -14.31 -16.46
CA ASP A 42 -13.29 -14.14 -15.07
C ASP A 42 -13.81 -15.48 -14.55
N LYS A 43 -13.00 -16.17 -13.75
CA LYS A 43 -13.49 -17.26 -12.94
C LYS A 43 -14.54 -16.65 -12.00
N PRO A 44 -15.76 -17.19 -11.94
CA PRO A 44 -16.73 -16.73 -10.97
C PRO A 44 -16.11 -16.87 -9.58
N LYS A 45 -15.93 -15.74 -8.90
CA LYS A 45 -15.50 -15.68 -7.50
C LYS A 45 -16.60 -16.41 -6.72
N THR A 46 -16.29 -17.61 -6.26
CA THR A 46 -17.24 -18.41 -5.45
C THR A 46 -17.45 -17.61 -4.17
N THR A 47 -18.55 -16.90 -4.09
CA THR A 47 -18.97 -16.22 -2.87
C THR A 47 -19.25 -17.31 -1.83
N LYS A 48 -18.35 -17.42 -0.85
CA LYS A 48 -18.57 -18.24 0.33
C LYS A 48 -19.92 -17.84 0.93
N PRO A 49 -20.82 -18.78 1.24
CA PRO A 49 -22.11 -18.44 1.86
C PRO A 49 -21.85 -17.60 3.12
N ALA A 50 -22.52 -16.47 3.22
CA ALA A 50 -22.40 -15.61 4.40
C ALA A 50 -22.86 -16.41 5.63
N THR A 51 -21.96 -16.69 6.55
CA THR A 51 -22.31 -17.27 7.84
C THR A 51 -23.21 -16.26 8.57
N PRO A 52 -24.34 -16.67 9.17
CA PRO A 52 -25.18 -15.75 9.92
C PRO A 52 -24.34 -15.04 10.99
N VAL A 53 -24.33 -13.71 10.96
CA VAL A 53 -23.59 -12.90 11.92
C VAL A 53 -24.32 -13.01 13.26
N ALA A 54 -23.72 -13.74 14.22
CA ALA A 54 -24.27 -13.84 15.58
C ALA A 54 -24.22 -12.45 16.24
N SER A 55 -25.31 -12.05 16.92
CA SER A 55 -25.31 -10.78 17.65
C SER A 55 -24.40 -10.84 18.87
N VAL A 56 -23.50 -9.87 18.98
CA VAL A 56 -22.62 -9.69 20.15
C VAL A 56 -23.27 -8.67 21.09
N LYS A 57 -23.25 -8.95 22.38
CA LYS A 57 -23.73 -8.00 23.41
C LYS A 57 -22.65 -6.94 23.65
N PRO A 58 -23.06 -5.69 24.00
CA PRO A 58 -22.12 -4.67 24.43
C PRO A 58 -21.29 -5.15 25.63
N ASP A 59 -20.02 -4.74 25.65
CA ASP A 59 -19.15 -4.89 26.82
C ASP A 59 -19.53 -3.91 27.95
N ALA A 60 -18.77 -3.92 29.05
CA ALA A 60 -19.01 -3.04 30.22
C ALA A 60 -18.86 -1.54 29.87
N GLN A 61 -18.14 -1.21 28.79
CA GLN A 61 -17.95 0.15 28.28
C GLN A 61 -18.94 0.52 27.17
N GLY A 62 -19.81 -0.40 26.76
CA GLY A 62 -20.81 -0.21 25.71
C GLY A 62 -20.31 -0.49 24.29
N PHE A 63 -19.09 -1.01 24.12
CA PHE A 63 -18.60 -1.41 22.79
C PHE A 63 -19.25 -2.72 22.32
N ILE A 64 -19.44 -2.84 21.02
CA ILE A 64 -19.97 -4.04 20.37
C ILE A 64 -18.92 -4.52 19.35
N PRO A 65 -17.88 -5.28 19.77
CA PRO A 65 -16.83 -5.78 18.87
C PRO A 65 -17.33 -6.95 18.00
N GLN A 66 -18.25 -6.67 17.11
CA GLN A 66 -18.96 -7.66 16.29
C GLN A 66 -18.00 -8.39 15.35
N PHE A 67 -17.10 -7.65 14.69
CA PHE A 67 -16.14 -8.16 13.74
C PHE A 67 -14.75 -8.31 14.37
N SER A 68 -13.94 -9.22 13.82
CA SER A 68 -12.56 -9.47 14.25
C SER A 68 -11.59 -8.39 13.78
N ILE A 69 -10.35 -8.44 14.27
CA ILE A 69 -9.24 -7.60 13.82
C ILE A 69 -8.96 -7.88 12.33
N GLU A 70 -8.89 -9.16 11.94
CA GLU A 70 -8.69 -9.59 10.55
C GLU A 70 -9.74 -8.98 9.62
N GLU A 71 -11.04 -9.09 9.96
CA GLU A 71 -12.10 -8.48 9.16
C GLU A 71 -11.99 -6.95 9.06
N ILE A 72 -11.55 -6.26 10.12
CA ILE A 72 -11.31 -4.81 10.09
C ILE A 72 -10.09 -4.48 9.22
N MET A 73 -9.02 -5.28 9.31
CA MET A 73 -7.85 -5.11 8.44
C MET A 73 -8.23 -5.24 6.96
N GLU A 74 -8.97 -6.29 6.59
CA GLU A 74 -9.37 -6.55 5.21
C GLU A 74 -10.39 -5.55 4.65
N SER A 75 -11.35 -5.14 5.48
CA SER A 75 -12.47 -4.30 5.02
C SER A 75 -12.23 -2.81 5.11
N THR A 76 -11.30 -2.36 5.96
CA THR A 76 -11.15 -0.94 6.28
C THR A 76 -9.70 -0.47 6.24
N VAL A 77 -8.79 -1.10 7.00
CA VAL A 77 -7.41 -0.64 7.13
C VAL A 77 -6.64 -0.80 5.82
N MET A 78 -6.59 -2.02 5.27
CA MET A 78 -5.86 -2.32 4.06
C MET A 78 -6.40 -1.56 2.83
N PRO A 79 -7.73 -1.50 2.58
CA PRO A 79 -8.25 -0.71 1.47
C PRO A 79 -7.91 0.78 1.57
N ALA A 80 -7.95 1.36 2.78
CA ALA A 80 -7.60 2.76 2.97
C ALA A 80 -6.08 3.01 2.75
N ALA A 81 -5.22 2.14 3.27
CA ALA A 81 -3.79 2.23 3.03
C ALA A 81 -3.46 2.07 1.53
N GLN A 82 -4.09 1.10 0.85
CA GLN A 82 -3.90 0.86 -0.58
C GLN A 82 -4.25 2.08 -1.43
N ILE A 83 -5.37 2.75 -1.15
CA ILE A 83 -5.76 3.97 -1.87
C ILE A 83 -4.71 5.08 -1.68
N ILE A 84 -4.14 5.22 -0.49
CA ILE A 84 -3.08 6.20 -0.23
C ILE A 84 -1.82 5.85 -1.03
N TRP A 85 -1.37 4.59 -1.03
CA TRP A 85 -0.21 4.14 -1.81
C TRP A 85 -0.42 4.32 -3.32
N ASP A 86 -1.60 3.98 -3.84
CA ASP A 86 -1.91 4.08 -5.27
C ASP A 86 -2.15 5.54 -5.73
N SER A 87 -2.33 6.47 -4.79
CA SER A 87 -2.63 7.87 -5.10
C SER A 87 -1.46 8.64 -5.68
N VAL A 88 -0.24 8.18 -5.49
CA VAL A 88 0.99 8.81 -6.00
C VAL A 88 1.87 7.76 -6.68
N ALA A 89 2.50 8.14 -7.78
CA ALA A 89 3.49 7.32 -8.47
C ALA A 89 4.57 8.18 -9.11
N VAL A 90 5.77 7.62 -9.23
CA VAL A 90 6.89 8.24 -9.93
C VAL A 90 7.33 7.31 -11.05
N ASP A 91 7.07 7.70 -12.30
CA ASP A 91 7.52 6.98 -13.48
C ASP A 91 8.83 7.58 -13.99
N VAL A 92 9.91 6.80 -13.98
CA VAL A 92 11.19 7.18 -14.56
C VAL A 92 11.24 6.69 -16.00
N THR A 93 11.30 7.61 -16.95
CA THR A 93 11.34 7.33 -18.39
C THR A 93 12.63 7.86 -19.01
N GLU A 94 12.95 7.47 -20.23
CA GLU A 94 14.08 8.03 -21.00
C GLU A 94 13.96 9.55 -21.21
N LYS A 95 12.74 10.11 -21.11
CA LYS A 95 12.45 11.53 -21.29
C LYS A 95 12.44 12.33 -19.99
N GLY A 96 12.64 11.67 -18.84
CA GLY A 96 12.64 12.27 -17.51
C GLY A 96 11.68 11.58 -16.54
N THR A 97 11.53 12.17 -15.38
CA THR A 97 10.65 11.71 -14.31
C THR A 97 9.27 12.34 -14.47
N ILE A 98 8.23 11.53 -14.35
CA ILE A 98 6.82 11.96 -14.36
C ILE A 98 6.23 11.59 -13.01
N GLU A 99 5.80 12.60 -12.27
CA GLU A 99 5.05 12.41 -11.03
C GLU A 99 3.54 12.35 -11.34
N LYS A 100 2.87 11.36 -10.77
CA LYS A 100 1.41 11.20 -10.84
C LYS A 100 0.83 11.39 -9.45
N GLY A 101 -0.33 12.01 -9.40
CA GLY A 101 -1.04 12.28 -8.14
C GLY A 101 -2.47 12.74 -8.37
N PRO A 102 -3.20 13.10 -7.31
CA PRO A 102 -4.52 13.68 -7.42
C PRO A 102 -4.52 14.94 -8.29
N VAL A 103 -5.48 15.06 -9.21
CA VAL A 103 -5.53 16.14 -10.21
C VAL A 103 -6.59 17.17 -9.87
N THR A 104 -7.78 16.70 -9.46
CA THR A 104 -8.93 17.57 -9.16
C THR A 104 -9.10 17.78 -7.66
N ASP A 105 -9.84 18.83 -7.29
CA ASP A 105 -10.20 19.06 -5.88
C ASP A 105 -10.99 17.87 -5.31
N GLU A 106 -11.80 17.21 -6.14
CA GLU A 106 -12.54 16.01 -5.74
C GLU A 106 -11.62 14.83 -5.45
N ASP A 107 -10.53 14.65 -6.22
CA ASP A 107 -9.52 13.59 -5.95
C ASP A 107 -8.83 13.85 -4.60
N TRP A 108 -8.46 15.10 -4.31
CA TRP A 108 -7.85 15.49 -3.05
C TRP A 108 -8.80 15.27 -1.87
N GLU A 109 -10.09 15.60 -2.01
CA GLU A 109 -11.08 15.39 -0.96
C GLU A 109 -11.29 13.89 -0.67
N LYS A 110 -11.44 13.06 -1.71
CA LYS A 110 -11.54 11.60 -1.55
C LYS A 110 -10.32 10.99 -0.88
N LEU A 111 -9.13 11.45 -1.25
CA LEU A 111 -7.91 10.98 -0.62
C LEU A 111 -7.84 11.40 0.85
N ARG A 112 -8.29 12.62 1.15
CA ARG A 112 -8.40 13.12 2.53
C ARG A 112 -9.35 12.27 3.37
N GLU A 113 -10.55 11.98 2.86
CA GLU A 113 -11.53 11.09 3.52
C GLU A 113 -10.94 9.70 3.78
N THR A 114 -10.15 9.20 2.85
CA THR A 114 -9.45 7.92 2.99
C THR A 114 -8.42 7.96 4.12
N ALA A 115 -7.61 9.02 4.22
CA ALA A 115 -6.63 9.16 5.29
C ALA A 115 -7.30 9.29 6.66
N VAL A 116 -8.44 10.00 6.75
CA VAL A 116 -9.27 10.04 7.97
C VAL A 116 -9.80 8.65 8.31
N THR A 117 -10.26 7.88 7.32
CA THR A 117 -10.74 6.51 7.53
C THR A 117 -9.61 5.62 8.06
N LEU A 118 -8.40 5.71 7.52
CA LEU A 118 -7.25 4.95 8.01
C LEU A 118 -6.92 5.33 9.47
N ALA A 119 -6.83 6.61 9.78
CA ALA A 119 -6.52 7.09 11.12
C ALA A 119 -7.56 6.59 12.15
N GLU A 120 -8.85 6.77 11.86
CA GLU A 120 -9.92 6.37 12.76
C GLU A 120 -10.06 4.84 12.88
N SER A 121 -9.75 4.09 11.82
CA SER A 121 -9.83 2.63 11.86
C SER A 121 -8.87 2.00 12.87
N THR A 122 -7.77 2.67 13.21
CA THR A 122 -6.82 2.20 14.23
C THR A 122 -7.47 2.07 15.62
N ASN A 123 -8.44 2.92 15.93
CA ASN A 123 -9.23 2.85 17.16
C ASN A 123 -10.09 1.58 17.20
N LEU A 124 -10.55 1.09 16.04
CA LEU A 124 -11.32 -0.14 15.97
C LEU A 124 -10.49 -1.37 16.33
N LEU A 125 -9.19 -1.36 16.03
CA LEU A 125 -8.28 -2.48 16.36
C LEU A 125 -8.10 -2.67 17.86
N ILE A 126 -8.16 -1.59 18.63
CA ILE A 126 -7.91 -1.60 20.07
C ILE A 126 -9.17 -1.67 20.94
N VAL A 127 -10.35 -1.87 20.33
CA VAL A 127 -11.59 -2.08 21.10
C VAL A 127 -11.44 -3.31 21.99
N PRO A 128 -11.71 -3.20 23.30
CA PRO A 128 -11.63 -4.32 24.24
C PRO A 128 -12.50 -5.51 23.80
N GLY A 129 -12.01 -6.73 24.01
CA GLY A 129 -12.76 -7.94 23.69
C GLY A 129 -12.86 -8.28 22.20
N ARG A 130 -12.28 -7.49 21.30
CA ARG A 130 -12.23 -7.82 19.88
C ARG A 130 -11.35 -9.04 19.63
N ARG A 131 -11.88 -10.00 18.86
CA ARG A 131 -11.17 -11.23 18.48
C ARG A 131 -10.11 -10.94 17.42
N ALA A 132 -9.03 -11.74 17.40
CA ALA A 132 -8.01 -11.67 16.36
C ALA A 132 -8.59 -12.01 14.97
N ALA A 133 -9.36 -13.09 14.88
CA ALA A 133 -9.93 -13.59 13.62
C ALA A 133 -11.38 -14.10 13.82
N PRO A 134 -12.12 -14.36 12.73
CA PRO A 134 -13.45 -14.97 12.77
C PRO A 134 -13.42 -16.36 13.43
N PRO A 135 -14.53 -16.83 13.98
CA PRO A 135 -14.61 -18.18 14.57
C PRO A 135 -14.28 -19.26 13.54
N GLY A 136 -13.33 -20.15 13.88
CA GLY A 136 -12.91 -21.26 13.01
C GLY A 136 -11.94 -20.86 11.88
N ALA A 137 -11.49 -19.63 11.84
CA ALA A 137 -10.40 -19.21 10.97
C ALA A 137 -9.12 -20.00 11.27
N LYS A 138 -8.29 -20.17 10.26
CA LYS A 138 -6.98 -20.81 10.33
C LYS A 138 -5.96 -19.94 9.63
N SER A 139 -4.69 -20.05 10.02
CA SER A 139 -3.61 -19.41 9.29
C SER A 139 -3.60 -19.90 7.84
N GLU A 140 -3.41 -18.98 6.91
CA GLU A 140 -3.22 -19.30 5.49
C GLU A 140 -1.79 -19.80 5.22
N ASN A 141 -0.83 -19.42 6.06
CA ASN A 141 0.59 -19.79 5.98
C ASN A 141 1.14 -20.31 7.32
N PRO A 142 0.67 -21.49 7.80
CA PRO A 142 1.00 -21.97 9.14
C PRO A 142 2.50 -22.21 9.41
N ASP A 143 3.30 -22.29 8.34
CA ASP A 143 4.76 -22.42 8.44
C ASP A 143 5.46 -21.09 8.83
N SER A 144 4.82 -19.95 8.59
CA SER A 144 5.39 -18.63 8.80
C SER A 144 4.56 -17.74 9.74
N GLU A 145 3.28 -18.00 9.86
CA GLU A 145 2.32 -17.22 10.64
C GLU A 145 1.85 -17.99 11.86
N LEU A 146 1.43 -17.27 12.88
CA LEU A 146 0.77 -17.84 14.05
C LEU A 146 -0.66 -18.24 13.71
N GLU A 147 -1.18 -19.28 14.36
CA GLU A 147 -2.61 -19.57 14.34
C GLU A 147 -3.41 -18.46 15.06
N PRO A 148 -4.66 -18.19 14.67
CA PRO A 148 -5.46 -17.11 15.24
C PRO A 148 -5.60 -17.14 16.75
N GLU A 149 -5.66 -18.33 17.37
CA GLU A 149 -5.72 -18.51 18.81
C GLU A 149 -4.40 -18.09 19.49
N GLN A 150 -3.25 -18.30 18.84
CA GLN A 150 -1.95 -17.87 19.33
C GLN A 150 -1.81 -16.36 19.23
N ILE A 151 -2.27 -15.76 18.13
CA ILE A 151 -2.33 -14.29 17.95
C ILE A 151 -3.19 -13.69 19.06
N GLN A 152 -4.39 -14.22 19.29
CA GLN A 152 -5.30 -13.76 20.34
C GLN A 152 -4.66 -13.77 21.74
N ALA A 153 -3.95 -14.86 22.06
CA ALA A 153 -3.23 -14.99 23.32
C ALA A 153 -2.09 -13.98 23.44
N LEU A 154 -1.36 -13.74 22.36
CA LEU A 154 -0.24 -12.81 22.31
C LEU A 154 -0.71 -11.36 22.44
N LEU A 155 -1.80 -10.98 21.78
CA LEU A 155 -2.46 -9.67 21.91
C LEU A 155 -2.92 -9.42 23.36
N ALA A 156 -3.53 -10.42 23.99
CA ALA A 156 -3.98 -10.31 25.39
C ALA A 156 -2.80 -10.15 26.36
N LYS A 157 -1.73 -10.92 26.15
CA LYS A 157 -0.50 -10.87 26.96
C LYS A 157 0.24 -9.55 26.85
N ASN A 158 0.27 -8.96 25.65
CA ASN A 158 1.05 -7.76 25.34
C ASN A 158 0.16 -6.57 24.94
N ARG A 159 -0.98 -6.43 25.62
CA ARG A 159 -1.96 -5.38 25.32
C ARG A 159 -1.36 -3.96 25.19
N PRO A 160 -0.43 -3.50 26.07
CA PRO A 160 0.17 -2.18 25.92
C PRO A 160 0.97 -2.03 24.61
N ALA A 161 1.71 -3.04 24.19
CA ALA A 161 2.45 -3.02 22.94
C ALA A 161 1.50 -3.02 21.73
N TRP A 162 0.42 -3.80 21.78
CA TRP A 162 -0.63 -3.77 20.75
C TRP A 162 -1.23 -2.38 20.56
N VAL A 163 -1.59 -1.72 21.67
CA VAL A 163 -2.10 -0.34 21.65
C VAL A 163 -1.06 0.62 21.07
N ALA A 164 0.22 0.46 21.45
CA ALA A 164 1.30 1.30 20.92
C ALA A 164 1.45 1.16 19.40
N HIS A 165 1.38 -0.06 18.84
CA HIS A 165 1.42 -0.28 17.39
C HIS A 165 0.22 0.34 16.67
N ALA A 166 -0.98 0.24 17.24
CA ALA A 166 -2.15 0.91 16.68
C ALA A 166 -1.97 2.43 16.64
N HIS A 167 -1.34 3.02 17.68
CA HIS A 167 -1.02 4.44 17.70
C HIS A 167 0.09 4.81 16.70
N VAL A 168 1.09 3.95 16.46
CA VAL A 168 2.10 4.17 15.41
C VAL A 168 1.44 4.25 14.05
N LEU A 169 0.51 3.36 13.74
CA LEU A 169 -0.25 3.41 12.49
C LEU A 169 -1.14 4.66 12.43
N HIS A 170 -1.76 5.05 13.55
CA HIS A 170 -2.54 6.30 13.62
C HIS A 170 -1.68 7.50 13.24
N GLU A 171 -0.51 7.65 13.85
CA GLU A 171 0.39 8.78 13.56
C GLU A 171 0.87 8.77 12.09
N ALA A 172 1.17 7.60 11.53
CA ALA A 172 1.52 7.46 10.11
C ALA A 172 0.37 7.92 9.20
N ALA A 173 -0.88 7.55 9.53
CA ALA A 173 -2.06 8.04 8.80
C ALA A 173 -2.24 9.56 8.94
N MET A 174 -1.94 10.13 10.11
CA MET A 174 -1.97 11.58 10.33
C MET A 174 -0.85 12.31 9.56
N GLU A 175 0.30 11.67 9.32
CA GLU A 175 1.34 12.20 8.42
C GLU A 175 0.82 12.28 6.99
N ALA A 176 0.19 11.21 6.49
CA ALA A 176 -0.45 11.21 5.19
C ALA A 176 -1.51 12.30 5.08
N LEU A 177 -2.38 12.44 6.08
CA LEU A 177 -3.40 13.49 6.12
C LEU A 177 -2.81 14.90 6.02
N ARG A 178 -1.73 15.17 6.77
CA ARG A 178 -1.03 16.47 6.72
C ARG A 178 -0.43 16.74 5.33
N ALA A 179 0.16 15.72 4.69
CA ALA A 179 0.72 15.85 3.34
C ALA A 179 -0.38 16.09 2.30
N ILE A 180 -1.53 15.41 2.42
CA ILE A 180 -2.71 15.58 1.57
C ILE A 180 -3.29 17.00 1.72
N ASP A 181 -3.48 17.47 2.96
CA ASP A 181 -3.99 18.83 3.23
C ASP A 181 -3.04 19.91 2.68
N ALA A 182 -1.73 19.63 2.64
CA ALA A 182 -0.72 20.50 2.05
C ALA A 182 -0.53 20.28 0.53
N ARG A 183 -1.22 19.31 -0.08
CA ARG A 183 -1.12 18.90 -1.49
C ARG A 183 0.32 18.61 -1.94
N LYS A 184 1.09 17.88 -1.10
CA LYS A 184 2.48 17.53 -1.34
C LYS A 184 2.61 16.05 -1.73
N LEU A 185 2.91 15.78 -2.99
CA LEU A 185 3.01 14.40 -3.51
C LEU A 185 4.17 13.63 -2.88
N ASP A 186 5.33 14.27 -2.72
CA ASP A 186 6.49 13.71 -2.00
C ASP A 186 6.15 13.33 -0.56
N GLY A 187 5.46 14.22 0.16
CA GLY A 187 5.01 13.96 1.52
C GLY A 187 4.01 12.80 1.63
N ILE A 188 3.16 12.59 0.61
CA ILE A 188 2.25 11.42 0.57
C ILE A 188 3.06 10.15 0.36
N SER A 189 4.06 10.17 -0.55
CA SER A 189 4.95 9.04 -0.78
C SER A 189 5.72 8.65 0.48
N ASP A 190 6.29 9.62 1.18
CA ASP A 190 7.03 9.42 2.44
C ASP A 190 6.12 8.84 3.53
N ALA A 191 4.91 9.39 3.68
CA ALA A 191 3.92 8.87 4.62
C ALA A 191 3.46 7.45 4.26
N GLY A 192 3.38 7.13 2.96
CA GLY A 192 3.12 5.76 2.49
C GLY A 192 4.16 4.77 3.01
N GLY A 193 5.45 5.11 2.97
CA GLY A 193 6.52 4.31 3.57
C GLY A 193 6.41 4.19 5.09
N THR A 194 5.97 5.27 5.77
CA THR A 194 5.74 5.24 7.23
C THR A 194 4.56 4.33 7.59
N ILE A 195 3.48 4.33 6.80
CA ILE A 195 2.33 3.41 6.96
C ILE A 195 2.78 1.96 6.78
N ASP A 196 3.56 1.65 5.73
CA ASP A 196 4.08 0.32 5.48
C ASP A 196 4.92 -0.19 6.66
N ALA A 197 5.86 0.64 7.14
CA ALA A 197 6.70 0.30 8.29
C ALA A 197 5.89 0.08 9.58
N ALA A 198 4.80 0.84 9.79
CA ALA A 198 3.91 0.66 10.93
C ALA A 198 3.15 -0.67 10.85
N CYS A 199 2.65 -1.04 9.67
CA CYS A 199 1.98 -2.32 9.41
C CYS A 199 2.94 -3.49 9.66
N GLU A 200 4.12 -3.45 9.04
CA GLU A 200 5.13 -4.50 9.15
C GLU A 200 5.62 -4.67 10.58
N GLY A 201 5.90 -3.58 11.29
CA GLY A 201 6.35 -3.63 12.68
C GLY A 201 5.35 -4.30 13.63
N CYS A 202 4.05 -4.10 13.39
CA CYS A 202 2.99 -4.75 14.14
C CYS A 202 2.88 -6.23 13.79
N HIS A 203 2.88 -6.58 12.49
CA HIS A 203 2.76 -7.94 12.00
C HIS A 203 3.95 -8.80 12.45
N LEU A 204 5.18 -8.29 12.40
CA LEU A 204 6.37 -8.96 12.92
C LEU A 204 6.28 -9.29 14.42
N GLN A 205 5.57 -8.49 15.18
CA GLN A 205 5.42 -8.76 16.62
C GLN A 205 4.28 -9.73 16.94
N PHE A 206 3.17 -9.66 16.23
CA PHE A 206 1.93 -10.33 16.61
C PHE A 206 1.44 -11.39 15.64
N TRP A 207 1.81 -11.31 14.37
CA TRP A 207 1.31 -12.21 13.32
C TRP A 207 2.32 -13.27 12.92
N TYR A 208 3.57 -12.84 12.61
CA TYR A 208 4.66 -13.73 12.21
C TYR A 208 5.98 -13.42 12.93
N PRO A 209 5.99 -13.53 14.29
CA PRO A 209 7.14 -13.13 15.10
C PRO A 209 8.41 -13.95 14.88
N ASN A 210 8.33 -15.05 14.14
CA ASN A 210 9.46 -15.92 13.82
C ASN A 210 10.10 -15.60 12.45
N GLN A 211 9.53 -14.67 11.69
CA GLN A 211 10.14 -14.23 10.43
C GLN A 211 11.31 -13.30 10.72
N GLN A 212 12.44 -13.58 10.06
CA GLN A 212 13.57 -12.66 10.05
C GLN A 212 13.46 -11.81 8.79
N LEU A 213 13.47 -10.48 8.96
CA LEU A 213 13.59 -9.59 7.80
C LEU A 213 14.88 -9.89 7.04
N PRO A 214 14.86 -9.90 5.70
CA PRO A 214 16.08 -9.94 4.91
C PRO A 214 16.99 -8.78 5.29
N LYS A 215 18.26 -9.08 5.54
CA LYS A 215 19.29 -8.10 5.92
C LYS A 215 19.73 -7.29 4.70
#